data_5d97f146189d48c0e4b3a0634beb0e4f
#
_entry.id   5d97f146189d48c0e4b3a0634beb0e4f
#
_cell.length_a   1.000
_cell.length_b   1.000
_cell.length_c   1.000
_cell.angle_alpha   90.00
_cell.angle_beta   90.00
_cell.angle_gamma   90.00
#
_symmetry.space_group_name_H-M   'P 1'
#
loop_
_entity.id
_entity.type
_entity.pdbx_description
1 polymer ?
#
loop_
_entity_poly.entity_id
_entity_poly.type
_entity_poly.pdbx_seq_one_letter_code
_entity_poly.pdbx_strand_id
1 'polypeptide(L)'
;MEYQKIEGSQIDALWELQKQYKAAIGEDEPDSGAKERLAEAISGGKILFYGAWEGASLIGCCSVTVGFSTFDYKPSGVLEDFFICPAFRHQGIARRLVQFAYQESGVSSLTVGCADCDVPMYQALGFSIPLGNLLAFEREGRAITGGFSDMALPGKRDKKTNDEHGESVNGEWILPVIQACIKRK
;
A
#
# COMPACT_ATOMS: atom_id res chain seq x y z
N MET A 1 -1.21 -6.03 -23.63
CA MET A 1 -1.38 -5.66 -22.19
C MET A 1 -2.64 -6.31 -21.68
N GLU A 2 -2.52 -7.19 -20.70
CA GLU A 2 -3.61 -7.95 -20.10
C GLU A 2 -3.64 -7.65 -18.59
N TYR A 3 -4.85 -7.66 -18.01
CA TYR A 3 -5.05 -7.49 -16.56
C TYR A 3 -5.78 -8.73 -16.06
N GLN A 4 -5.27 -9.34 -14.98
CA GLN A 4 -5.89 -10.52 -14.41
C GLN A 4 -5.64 -10.61 -12.91
N LYS A 5 -6.51 -11.33 -12.22
CA LYS A 5 -6.28 -11.74 -10.85
C LYS A 5 -5.12 -12.73 -10.82
N ILE A 6 -4.22 -12.56 -9.85
CA ILE A 6 -3.07 -13.45 -9.67
C ILE A 6 -3.49 -14.62 -8.79
N GLU A 7 -3.33 -15.82 -9.31
CA GLU A 7 -3.62 -17.07 -8.62
C GLU A 7 -2.32 -17.74 -8.12
N GLY A 8 -2.46 -18.74 -7.25
CA GLY A 8 -1.32 -19.44 -6.65
C GLY A 8 -0.29 -19.99 -7.64
N SER A 9 -0.71 -20.38 -8.86
CA SER A 9 0.20 -20.84 -9.92
C SER A 9 1.14 -19.74 -10.46
N GLN A 10 0.86 -18.49 -10.18
CA GLN A 10 1.62 -17.33 -10.64
C GLN A 10 2.46 -16.70 -9.51
N ILE A 11 2.55 -17.38 -8.38
CA ILE A 11 3.25 -16.87 -7.18
C ILE A 11 4.72 -16.54 -7.46
N ASP A 12 5.39 -17.30 -8.33
CA ASP A 12 6.78 -17.04 -8.67
C ASP A 12 6.96 -15.70 -9.38
N ALA A 13 6.11 -15.38 -10.35
CA ALA A 13 6.15 -14.11 -11.05
C ALA A 13 5.81 -12.94 -10.11
N LEU A 14 4.81 -13.13 -9.24
CA LEU A 14 4.46 -12.13 -8.24
C LEU A 14 5.62 -11.91 -7.26
N TRP A 15 6.25 -12.99 -6.79
CA TRP A 15 7.36 -12.90 -5.84
C TRP A 15 8.54 -12.11 -6.39
N GLU A 16 8.92 -12.35 -7.64
CA GLU A 16 9.98 -11.59 -8.29
C GLU A 16 9.63 -10.09 -8.42
N LEU A 17 8.37 -9.78 -8.68
CA LEU A 17 7.91 -8.39 -8.73
C LEU A 17 7.87 -7.76 -7.33
N GLN A 18 7.47 -8.49 -6.30
CA GLN A 18 7.48 -8.04 -4.91
C GLN A 18 8.88 -7.72 -4.40
N LYS A 19 9.89 -8.49 -4.77
CA LYS A 19 11.31 -8.18 -4.46
C LYS A 19 11.74 -6.87 -5.12
N GLN A 20 11.35 -6.65 -6.38
CA GLN A 20 11.64 -5.36 -7.06
C GLN A 20 10.94 -4.19 -6.37
N TYR A 21 9.69 -4.39 -5.94
CA TYR A 21 8.95 -3.38 -5.19
C TYR A 21 9.65 -3.05 -3.88
N LYS A 22 9.99 -4.04 -3.05
CA LYS A 22 10.72 -3.87 -1.78
C LYS A 22 12.04 -3.12 -1.97
N ALA A 23 12.85 -3.54 -2.95
CA ALA A 23 14.08 -2.85 -3.30
C ALA A 23 13.85 -1.39 -3.73
N ALA A 24 12.78 -1.12 -4.49
CA ALA A 24 12.46 0.23 -4.96
C ALA A 24 12.06 1.19 -3.83
N ILE A 25 11.44 0.68 -2.77
CA ILE A 25 11.08 1.47 -1.58
C ILE A 25 12.15 1.44 -0.49
N GLY A 26 13.24 0.69 -0.70
CA GLY A 26 14.39 0.60 0.21
C GLY A 26 14.11 -0.20 1.47
N GLU A 27 13.19 -1.15 1.40
CA GLU A 27 12.98 -2.14 2.45
C GLU A 27 13.92 -3.34 2.29
N ASP A 28 14.16 -4.03 3.41
CA ASP A 28 14.94 -5.26 3.44
C ASP A 28 14.25 -6.37 2.63
N GLU A 29 15.07 -7.32 2.17
CA GLU A 29 14.53 -8.53 1.54
C GLU A 29 13.64 -9.31 2.53
N PRO A 30 12.49 -9.83 2.06
CA PRO A 30 11.63 -10.66 2.89
C PRO A 30 12.36 -11.91 3.38
N ASP A 31 11.98 -12.38 4.56
CA ASP A 31 12.54 -13.61 5.13
C ASP A 31 12.23 -14.87 4.29
N SER A 32 12.94 -15.97 4.55
CA SER A 32 12.87 -17.20 3.77
C SER A 32 11.48 -17.88 3.74
N GLY A 33 10.58 -17.54 4.65
CA GLY A 33 9.21 -18.08 4.70
C GLY A 33 8.14 -17.14 4.17
N ALA A 34 8.52 -15.95 3.72
CA ALA A 34 7.55 -14.91 3.32
C ALA A 34 6.78 -15.28 2.06
N LYS A 35 7.43 -15.96 1.11
CA LYS A 35 6.78 -16.40 -0.14
C LYS A 35 5.68 -17.42 0.12
N GLU A 36 5.95 -18.41 0.98
CA GLU A 36 4.99 -19.44 1.38
C GLU A 36 3.80 -18.81 2.10
N ARG A 37 4.05 -17.88 3.03
CA ARG A 37 2.98 -17.16 3.73
C ARG A 37 2.12 -16.32 2.78
N LEU A 38 2.75 -15.68 1.78
CA LEU A 38 2.02 -14.95 0.74
C LEU A 38 1.15 -15.89 -0.10
N ALA A 39 1.69 -17.03 -0.54
CA ALA A 39 0.95 -18.03 -1.28
C ALA A 39 -0.27 -18.57 -0.50
N GLU A 40 -0.09 -18.84 0.79
CA GLU A 40 -1.17 -19.25 1.69
C GLU A 40 -2.23 -18.15 1.86
N ALA A 41 -1.80 -16.88 1.99
CA ALA A 41 -2.72 -15.76 2.13
C ALA A 41 -3.56 -15.55 0.86
N ILE A 42 -2.96 -15.68 -0.32
CA ILE A 42 -3.67 -15.60 -1.62
C ILE A 42 -4.64 -16.77 -1.75
N SER A 43 -4.17 -18.00 -1.53
CA SER A 43 -4.99 -19.21 -1.65
C SER A 43 -6.15 -19.23 -0.64
N GLY A 44 -5.93 -18.69 0.54
CA GLY A 44 -6.94 -18.53 1.60
C GLY A 44 -7.87 -17.33 1.41
N GLY A 45 -7.70 -16.54 0.36
CA GLY A 45 -8.52 -15.36 0.08
C GLY A 45 -8.36 -14.21 1.09
N LYS A 46 -7.27 -14.21 1.87
CA LYS A 46 -6.98 -13.13 2.84
C LYS A 46 -6.52 -11.85 2.16
N ILE A 47 -5.94 -11.97 0.99
CA ILE A 47 -5.49 -10.88 0.13
C ILE A 47 -5.70 -11.27 -1.33
N LEU A 48 -6.14 -10.31 -2.14
CA LEU A 48 -6.33 -10.48 -3.57
C LEU A 48 -5.24 -9.71 -4.31
N PHE A 49 -4.50 -10.37 -5.17
CA PHE A 49 -3.54 -9.70 -6.04
C PHE A 49 -4.05 -9.60 -7.47
N TYR A 50 -3.75 -8.47 -8.10
CA TYR A 50 -4.07 -8.19 -9.49
C TYR A 50 -2.81 -7.78 -10.23
N GLY A 51 -2.63 -8.31 -11.43
CA GLY A 51 -1.44 -8.11 -12.24
C GLY A 51 -1.72 -7.45 -13.58
N ALA A 52 -0.77 -6.64 -14.02
CA ALA A 52 -0.67 -6.16 -15.40
C ALA A 52 0.43 -6.96 -16.11
N TRP A 53 0.09 -7.57 -17.22
CA TRP A 53 0.95 -8.49 -17.96
C TRP A 53 1.25 -7.99 -19.37
N GLU A 54 2.49 -8.14 -19.78
CA GLU A 54 2.89 -7.98 -21.18
C GLU A 54 3.47 -9.31 -21.69
N GLY A 55 2.67 -10.02 -22.51
CA GLY A 55 2.97 -11.40 -22.84
C GLY A 55 3.02 -12.28 -21.58
N ALA A 56 4.14 -12.95 -21.34
CA ALA A 56 4.36 -13.78 -20.16
C ALA A 56 4.96 -13.03 -18.96
N SER A 57 5.24 -11.73 -19.09
CA SER A 57 5.91 -10.95 -18.05
C SER A 57 4.92 -10.18 -17.19
N LEU A 58 4.97 -10.37 -15.88
CA LEU A 58 4.25 -9.53 -14.91
C LEU A 58 5.02 -8.22 -14.74
N ILE A 59 4.42 -7.11 -15.18
CA ILE A 59 5.05 -5.79 -15.21
C ILE A 59 4.49 -4.80 -14.20
N GLY A 60 3.45 -5.18 -13.48
CA GLY A 60 2.89 -4.40 -12.39
C GLY A 60 1.89 -5.21 -11.59
N CYS A 61 1.73 -4.86 -10.34
CA CYS A 61 0.74 -5.46 -9.46
C CYS A 61 0.14 -4.44 -8.49
N CYS A 62 -0.99 -4.81 -7.92
CA CYS A 62 -1.53 -4.25 -6.69
C CYS A 62 -2.25 -5.34 -5.92
N SER A 63 -2.39 -5.14 -4.62
CA SER A 63 -3.22 -6.01 -3.79
C SER A 63 -4.44 -5.27 -3.25
N VAL A 64 -5.47 -6.03 -2.89
CA VAL A 64 -6.66 -5.57 -2.19
C VAL A 64 -6.92 -6.49 -1.02
N THR A 65 -6.85 -5.95 0.20
CA THR A 65 -7.38 -6.61 1.38
C THR A 65 -8.86 -6.30 1.49
N VAL A 66 -9.69 -7.33 1.66
CA VAL A 66 -11.15 -7.19 1.71
C VAL A 66 -11.62 -7.32 3.14
N GLY A 67 -12.27 -6.27 3.61
CA GLY A 67 -12.98 -6.23 4.88
C GLY A 67 -14.49 -6.13 4.68
N PHE A 68 -15.21 -5.95 5.79
CA PHE A 68 -16.65 -5.70 5.78
C PHE A 68 -16.94 -4.40 6.53
N SER A 69 -17.54 -3.44 5.84
CA SER A 69 -17.96 -2.17 6.42
C SER A 69 -19.33 -2.35 7.09
N THR A 70 -19.41 -2.05 8.38
CA THR A 70 -20.69 -1.99 9.09
C THR A 70 -21.41 -0.66 8.91
N PHE A 71 -20.78 0.29 8.23
CA PHE A 71 -21.39 1.57 7.91
C PHE A 71 -22.46 1.43 6.81
N ASP A 72 -22.15 0.66 5.78
CA ASP A 72 -23.06 0.38 4.66
C ASP A 72 -23.41 -1.10 4.50
N TYR A 73 -22.88 -1.97 5.38
CA TYR A 73 -23.05 -3.41 5.38
C TYR A 73 -22.63 -4.07 4.05
N LYS A 74 -21.48 -3.63 3.53
CA LYS A 74 -20.92 -4.12 2.27
C LYS A 74 -19.43 -4.44 2.40
N PRO A 75 -18.88 -5.26 1.49
CA PRO A 75 -17.44 -5.45 1.40
C PRO A 75 -16.73 -4.12 1.12
N SER A 76 -15.64 -3.86 1.83
CA SER A 76 -14.77 -2.71 1.64
C SER A 76 -13.34 -3.19 1.40
N GLY A 77 -12.57 -2.48 0.59
CA GLY A 77 -11.20 -2.84 0.25
C GLY A 77 -10.18 -1.77 0.62
N VAL A 78 -8.96 -2.23 0.90
CA VAL A 78 -7.78 -1.38 0.99
C VAL A 78 -6.82 -1.79 -0.11
N LEU A 79 -6.40 -0.82 -0.94
CA LEU A 79 -5.36 -1.02 -1.96
C LEU A 79 -3.99 -0.94 -1.29
N GLU A 80 -3.15 -1.95 -1.55
CA GLU A 80 -1.79 -2.04 -1.03
C GLU A 80 -0.84 -2.58 -2.11
N ASP A 81 0.45 -2.62 -1.82
CA ASP A 81 1.51 -3.21 -2.67
C ASP A 81 1.45 -2.77 -4.14
N PHE A 82 1.14 -1.50 -4.37
CA PHE A 82 0.97 -0.98 -5.71
C PHE A 82 2.32 -0.66 -6.36
N PHE A 83 2.64 -1.40 -7.42
CA PHE A 83 3.91 -1.23 -8.14
C PHE A 83 3.74 -1.42 -9.65
N ILE A 84 4.41 -0.56 -10.42
CA ILE A 84 4.59 -0.71 -11.87
C ILE A 84 6.09 -0.63 -12.16
N CYS A 85 6.60 -1.60 -12.89
CA CYS A 85 7.99 -1.61 -13.33
C CYS A 85 8.35 -0.27 -14.00
N PRO A 86 9.50 0.35 -13.66
CA PRO A 86 9.86 1.68 -14.14
C PRO A 86 9.73 1.87 -15.65
N ALA A 87 10.13 0.88 -16.44
CA ALA A 87 10.06 0.92 -17.90
C ALA A 87 8.64 1.03 -18.47
N PHE A 88 7.63 0.71 -17.69
CA PHE A 88 6.21 0.68 -18.11
C PHE A 88 5.36 1.79 -17.47
N ARG A 89 6.00 2.70 -16.75
CA ARG A 89 5.31 3.85 -16.13
C ARG A 89 4.87 4.87 -17.21
N HIS A 90 3.98 5.75 -16.82
CA HIS A 90 3.42 6.84 -17.65
C HIS A 90 2.67 6.39 -18.92
N GLN A 91 2.25 5.11 -18.99
CA GLN A 91 1.51 4.52 -20.11
C GLN A 91 0.02 4.26 -19.77
N GLY A 92 -0.46 4.80 -18.67
CA GLY A 92 -1.84 4.60 -18.22
C GLY A 92 -2.13 3.23 -17.60
N ILE A 93 -1.10 2.37 -17.45
CA ILE A 93 -1.22 1.01 -16.90
C ILE A 93 -1.72 1.06 -15.45
N ALA A 94 -1.15 1.94 -14.64
CA ALA A 94 -1.50 2.13 -13.24
C ALA A 94 -3.01 2.34 -13.04
N ARG A 95 -3.60 3.29 -13.77
CA ARG A 95 -5.03 3.59 -13.69
C ARG A 95 -5.91 2.40 -14.08
N ARG A 96 -5.54 1.70 -15.16
CA ARG A 96 -6.30 0.53 -15.61
C ARG A 96 -6.20 -0.63 -14.63
N LEU A 97 -5.03 -0.84 -14.02
CA LEU A 97 -4.84 -1.88 -13.02
C LEU A 97 -5.70 -1.61 -11.77
N VAL A 98 -5.71 -0.38 -11.27
CA VAL A 98 -6.55 -0.01 -10.11
C VAL A 98 -8.03 -0.15 -10.44
N GLN A 99 -8.48 0.28 -11.61
CA GLN A 99 -9.87 0.12 -12.06
C GLN A 99 -10.26 -1.37 -12.17
N PHE A 100 -9.39 -2.18 -12.73
CA PHE A 100 -9.58 -3.62 -12.83
C PHE A 100 -9.67 -4.27 -11.44
N ALA A 101 -8.74 -3.95 -10.55
CA ALA A 101 -8.73 -4.46 -9.18
C ALA A 101 -10.01 -4.07 -8.42
N TYR A 102 -10.48 -2.84 -8.57
CA TYR A 102 -11.74 -2.40 -7.96
C TYR A 102 -12.93 -3.20 -8.46
N GLN A 103 -13.02 -3.41 -9.77
CA GLN A 103 -14.13 -4.15 -10.39
C GLN A 103 -14.14 -5.63 -10.00
N GLU A 104 -12.97 -6.27 -10.06
CA GLU A 104 -12.83 -7.71 -9.80
C GLU A 104 -12.86 -8.08 -8.31
N SER A 105 -12.48 -7.17 -7.43
CA SER A 105 -12.51 -7.44 -5.98
C SER A 105 -13.93 -7.49 -5.40
N GLY A 106 -14.91 -6.93 -6.10
CA GLY A 106 -16.31 -6.91 -5.65
C GLY A 106 -16.56 -6.01 -4.43
N VAL A 107 -15.61 -5.12 -4.08
CA VAL A 107 -15.78 -4.18 -2.98
C VAL A 107 -16.66 -3.00 -3.37
N SER A 108 -17.44 -2.50 -2.42
CA SER A 108 -18.29 -1.30 -2.63
C SER A 108 -17.48 0.00 -2.54
N SER A 109 -16.36 -0.05 -1.82
CA SER A 109 -15.44 1.07 -1.67
C SER A 109 -13.99 0.58 -1.66
N LEU A 110 -13.08 1.35 -2.25
CA LEU A 110 -11.65 1.08 -2.23
C LEU A 110 -10.93 2.28 -1.66
N THR A 111 -10.13 2.06 -0.64
CA THR A 111 -9.31 3.08 0.02
C THR A 111 -7.84 2.81 -0.18
N VAL A 112 -7.00 3.80 0.03
CA VAL A 112 -5.54 3.66 0.03
C VAL A 112 -4.95 4.54 1.12
N GLY A 113 -3.98 4.01 1.85
CA GLY A 113 -3.11 4.81 2.69
C GLY A 113 -1.91 5.30 1.87
N CYS A 114 -1.58 6.58 1.96
CA CYS A 114 -0.44 7.14 1.22
C CYS A 114 0.24 8.29 1.97
N ALA A 115 1.53 8.54 1.67
CA ALA A 115 2.22 9.73 2.15
C ALA A 115 1.69 10.98 1.45
N ASP A 116 1.83 12.13 2.09
CA ASP A 116 1.40 13.41 1.52
C ASP A 116 2.01 13.67 0.14
N CYS A 117 3.26 13.28 -0.05
CA CYS A 117 3.95 13.42 -1.34
C CYS A 117 3.36 12.53 -2.44
N ASP A 118 2.68 11.44 -2.11
CA ASP A 118 2.04 10.51 -3.06
C ASP A 118 0.56 10.85 -3.33
N VAL A 119 -0.04 11.73 -2.54
CA VAL A 119 -1.44 12.14 -2.72
C VAL A 119 -1.76 12.56 -4.16
N PRO A 120 -0.94 13.40 -4.84
CA PRO A 120 -1.23 13.78 -6.22
C PRO A 120 -1.25 12.59 -7.19
N MET A 121 -0.38 11.59 -6.95
CA MET A 121 -0.35 10.36 -7.75
C MET A 121 -1.64 9.56 -7.56
N TYR A 122 -2.06 9.33 -6.33
CA TYR A 122 -3.29 8.58 -6.05
C TYR A 122 -4.54 9.33 -6.48
N GLN A 123 -4.56 10.66 -6.39
CA GLN A 123 -5.62 11.47 -6.95
C GLN A 123 -5.74 11.29 -8.48
N ALA A 124 -4.61 11.24 -9.18
CA ALA A 124 -4.59 10.96 -10.61
C ALA A 124 -5.08 9.54 -10.95
N LEU A 125 -5.03 8.60 -10.00
CA LEU A 125 -5.60 7.24 -10.14
C LEU A 125 -7.10 7.17 -9.83
N GLY A 126 -7.66 8.19 -9.16
CA GLY A 126 -9.08 8.28 -8.83
C GLY A 126 -9.41 8.33 -7.33
N PHE A 127 -8.40 8.29 -6.45
CA PHE A 127 -8.59 8.41 -4.99
C PHE A 127 -8.66 9.89 -4.59
N SER A 128 -9.84 10.51 -4.72
CA SER A 128 -9.97 11.96 -4.58
C SER A 128 -10.64 12.41 -3.27
N ILE A 129 -11.15 11.47 -2.47
CA ILE A 129 -11.89 11.78 -1.24
C ILE A 129 -11.00 11.53 -0.03
N PRO A 130 -10.58 12.57 0.72
CA PRO A 130 -9.84 12.38 1.96
C PRO A 130 -10.76 11.78 3.04
N LEU A 131 -10.30 10.72 3.71
CA LEU A 131 -11.08 10.00 4.73
C LEU A 131 -10.57 10.22 6.16
N GLY A 132 -9.74 11.23 6.38
CA GLY A 132 -9.15 11.53 7.68
C GLY A 132 -7.84 10.78 7.94
N ASN A 133 -7.51 10.60 9.21
CA ASN A 133 -6.25 10.02 9.65
C ASN A 133 -6.39 8.52 9.95
N LEU A 134 -5.36 7.75 9.65
CA LEU A 134 -5.21 6.37 10.07
C LEU A 134 -4.16 6.29 11.18
N LEU A 135 -4.48 5.63 12.29
CA LEU A 135 -3.60 5.51 13.45
C LEU A 135 -3.26 4.05 13.67
N ALA A 136 -1.97 3.75 13.90
CA ALA A 136 -1.54 2.42 14.32
C ALA A 136 -1.63 2.30 15.84
N PHE A 137 -2.11 1.13 16.34
CA PHE A 137 -2.08 0.82 17.75
C PHE A 137 -0.70 0.30 18.15
N GLU A 138 -0.02 1.02 19.05
CA GLU A 138 1.26 0.60 19.60
C GLU A 138 1.02 -0.15 20.92
N ARG A 139 1.55 -1.37 20.99
CA ARG A 139 1.52 -2.15 22.23
C ARG A 139 2.76 -1.81 23.06
N GLU A 140 2.57 -1.41 24.32
CA GLU A 140 3.66 -1.12 25.24
C GLU A 140 4.69 -2.27 25.27
N GLY A 141 5.97 -1.93 25.10
CA GLY A 141 7.10 -2.86 25.20
C GLY A 141 7.37 -3.73 23.99
N ARG A 142 6.71 -3.51 22.86
CA ARG A 142 7.04 -4.16 21.59
C ARG A 142 7.19 -3.10 20.51
N ALA A 143 8.44 -2.86 20.09
CA ALA A 143 8.67 -2.13 18.85
C ALA A 143 7.90 -2.86 17.73
N ILE A 144 7.16 -2.11 16.92
CA ILE A 144 6.56 -2.64 15.71
C ILE A 144 7.74 -2.99 14.80
N THR A 145 8.13 -4.26 14.82
CA THR A 145 9.20 -4.77 13.97
C THR A 145 8.63 -5.05 12.59
N GLY A 146 9.14 -4.36 11.60
CA GLY A 146 8.72 -4.45 10.21
C GLY A 146 8.10 -3.15 9.72
N GLY A 147 8.79 -2.42 8.86
CA GLY A 147 8.29 -1.28 8.11
C GLY A 147 7.83 -0.03 8.87
N PHE A 148 7.48 -0.16 10.13
CA PHE A 148 7.03 0.96 10.98
C PHE A 148 8.13 1.58 11.84
N SER A 149 9.27 0.88 12.09
CA SER A 149 10.29 1.34 13.02
C SER A 149 11.14 2.50 12.52
N ASP A 150 11.21 2.71 11.21
CA ASP A 150 12.00 3.78 10.60
C ASP A 150 11.16 4.98 10.16
N MET A 151 9.86 4.97 10.47
CA MET A 151 9.06 6.19 10.36
C MET A 151 9.48 7.11 11.51
N ALA A 152 10.57 7.84 11.29
CA ALA A 152 10.94 8.94 12.15
C ALA A 152 9.75 9.91 12.18
N LEU A 153 9.05 9.92 13.31
CA LEU A 153 8.10 10.99 13.61
C LEU A 153 8.85 12.31 13.39
N PRO A 154 8.40 13.19 12.50
CA PRO A 154 9.03 14.48 12.35
C PRO A 154 8.95 15.21 13.69
N GLY A 155 10.11 15.32 14.37
CA GLY A 155 10.31 16.24 15.48
C GLY A 155 9.72 15.80 16.81
N LYS A 156 10.46 14.97 17.57
CA LYS A 156 10.62 15.31 18.98
C LYS A 156 11.35 16.66 19.01
N ARG A 157 10.60 17.74 18.94
CA ARG A 157 11.13 19.04 19.36
C ARG A 157 11.38 18.93 20.85
N ASP A 158 12.63 19.12 21.24
CA ASP A 158 13.02 19.31 22.62
C ASP A 158 12.03 20.28 23.29
N LYS A 159 11.39 19.81 24.36
CA LYS A 159 10.59 20.66 25.23
C LYS A 159 11.51 21.69 25.91
N LYS A 160 11.60 22.84 25.33
CA LYS A 160 11.93 24.10 26.04
C LYS A 160 11.29 25.22 25.24
N THR A 161 10.14 25.64 25.67
CA THR A 161 9.69 27.00 26.01
C THR A 161 8.18 27.01 26.13
N ASN A 162 7.70 27.46 27.25
CA ASN A 162 6.34 27.89 27.50
C ASN A 162 5.96 28.94 26.44
N ASP A 163 4.78 28.82 25.85
CA ASP A 163 3.89 29.98 25.69
C ASP A 163 2.46 29.49 25.40
N GLU A 164 1.56 30.10 26.14
CA GLU A 164 0.14 29.98 26.09
C GLU A 164 -0.38 30.50 24.74
N HIS A 165 -1.09 29.68 24.01
CA HIS A 165 -2.31 30.01 23.24
C HIS A 165 -2.72 28.76 22.42
N GLY A 166 -3.91 28.26 22.73
CA GLY A 166 -4.46 27.08 22.08
C GLY A 166 -4.85 27.39 20.62
N GLU A 167 -4.09 26.82 19.70
CA GLU A 167 -4.54 26.57 18.33
C GLU A 167 -4.33 25.11 18.02
N SER A 168 -5.38 24.47 17.49
CA SER A 168 -5.37 23.07 17.11
C SER A 168 -4.34 22.86 16.00
N VAL A 169 -3.26 22.19 16.32
CA VAL A 169 -2.26 21.78 15.33
C VAL A 169 -2.81 20.55 14.61
N ASN A 170 -3.10 20.69 13.31
CA ASN A 170 -3.38 19.56 12.43
C ASN A 170 -2.18 18.62 12.45
N GLY A 171 -2.33 17.48 13.12
CA GLY A 171 -1.32 16.42 13.12
C GLY A 171 -1.37 15.65 11.81
N GLU A 172 -0.29 15.65 11.07
CA GLU A 172 -0.10 14.85 9.86
C GLU A 172 0.34 13.44 10.24
N TRP A 173 -0.36 12.42 9.72
CA TRP A 173 -0.14 11.01 10.07
C TRP A 173 -0.02 10.13 8.82
N ILE A 174 0.81 9.11 8.89
CA ILE A 174 1.27 8.30 7.76
C ILE A 174 1.11 6.80 8.02
N LEU A 175 0.66 6.05 7.00
CA LEU A 175 0.55 4.59 6.99
C LEU A 175 1.65 3.89 6.17
N PRO A 176 1.90 2.60 6.41
CA PRO A 176 3.10 1.91 5.93
C PRO A 176 3.18 1.60 4.44
N VAL A 177 2.16 1.80 3.68
CA VAL A 177 2.19 1.68 2.19
C VAL A 177 3.06 2.77 1.54
N ILE A 178 3.73 3.58 2.31
CA ILE A 178 4.10 4.97 2.05
C ILE A 178 5.60 5.22 2.01
N GLN A 179 6.45 4.24 2.25
CA GLN A 179 7.89 4.47 2.38
C GLN A 179 8.62 4.90 1.10
N ALA A 180 7.97 4.93 -0.04
CA ALA A 180 8.61 5.30 -1.30
C ALA A 180 9.05 6.78 -1.39
N CYS A 181 8.54 7.67 -0.52
CA CYS A 181 8.85 9.10 -0.57
C CYS A 181 10.05 9.56 0.26
N ILE A 182 10.46 8.82 1.29
CA ILE A 182 11.42 9.33 2.27
C ILE A 182 12.88 9.35 1.77
N LYS A 183 13.21 8.64 0.70
CA LYS A 183 14.59 8.54 0.18
C LYS A 183 14.85 9.25 -1.15
N ARG A 184 14.01 10.21 -1.55
CA ARG A 184 14.31 11.07 -2.70
C ARG A 184 14.75 12.45 -2.21
N LYS A 185 15.97 12.54 -1.74
CA LYS A 185 16.81 13.74 -1.79
C LYS A 185 18.07 13.42 -2.55
#